data_1090e03898e53ed32ebc96eb584ab06a
#
_entry.id   1090e03898e53ed32ebc96eb584ab06a
#
_cell.length_a   1.000
_cell.length_b   1.000
_cell.length_c   1.000
_cell.angle_alpha   90.00
_cell.angle_beta   90.00
_cell.angle_gamma   90.00
#
_symmetry.space_group_name_H-M   'P 1'
#
loop_
_entity.id
_entity.type
_entity.pdbx_description
1 polymer ?
#
loop_
_entity_poly.entity_id
_entity_poly.type
_entity_poly.pdbx_seq_one_letter_code
_entity_poly.pdbx_strand_id
1 'polypeptide(L)'
;MPTNIAERRRFTRFPRSELVQISFENPTLVTVEAELVEMSATGFRIAHESRELISGMDVSLRRDKVSNRARVVWSHLLNGRRVAGCVLL
;
A
#
# COMPACT_ATOMS: atom_id res chain seq x y z
N MET A 1 -25.65 7.13 3.70
CA MET A 1 -25.03 7.43 3.12
C MET A 1 -24.76 7.44 2.89
N PRO A 2 -24.83 7.37 2.93
CA PRO A 2 -24.10 7.38 2.52
C PRO A 2 -23.62 7.50 2.20
N THR A 3 -23.42 7.34 2.39
CA THR A 3 -22.76 7.69 1.86
C THR A 3 -22.57 8.02 1.42
N ASN A 4 -22.31 8.02 1.28
CA ASN A 4 -21.93 8.58 0.60
C ASN A 4 -21.96 8.93 -0.01
N ILE A 5 -22.08 8.91 -0.17
CA ILE A 5 -21.88 9.29 -0.90
C ILE A 5 -21.30 9.74 -1.50
N ALA A 6 -21.45 10.31 -1.50
CA ALA A 6 -20.59 10.60 -2.10
C ALA A 6 -19.56 10.22 -1.98
N GLU A 7 -19.74 9.83 -1.59
CA GLU A 7 -18.82 9.44 -1.57
C GLU A 7 -18.53 8.67 -2.30
N ARG A 8 -19.03 8.63 -3.09
CA ARG A 8 -18.47 7.94 -3.75
C ARG A 8 -17.25 8.17 -4.15
N ARG A 9 -16.56 7.87 -3.85
CA ARG A 9 -15.31 8.27 -3.96
C ARG A 9 -14.57 7.53 -4.95
N ARG A 10 -13.47 8.00 -5.42
CA ARG A 10 -12.61 7.34 -6.25
C ARG A 10 -11.85 6.32 -5.58
N PHE A 11 -11.64 6.46 -4.26
CA PHE A 11 -10.90 5.50 -3.46
C PHE A 11 -11.84 4.56 -2.79
N THR A 12 -11.42 3.30 -2.66
CA THR A 12 -12.10 2.35 -1.81
C THR A 12 -11.44 2.42 -0.45
N ARG A 13 -12.24 2.71 0.57
CA ARG A 13 -11.74 2.80 1.89
C ARG A 13 -12.22 1.61 2.66
N PHE A 14 -11.33 0.88 3.27
CA PHE A 14 -11.68 -0.35 3.95
C PHE A 14 -12.08 -0.06 5.39
N PRO A 15 -13.19 -0.63 5.89
CA PRO A 15 -13.59 -0.45 7.29
C PRO A 15 -12.53 -1.00 8.23
N ARG A 16 -11.80 -2.00 7.81
CA ARG A 16 -10.64 -2.45 8.53
C ARG A 16 -9.60 -2.82 7.53
N SER A 17 -8.36 -2.82 8.00
CA SER A 17 -7.23 -3.04 7.15
C SER A 17 -7.22 -4.47 6.62
N GLU A 18 -6.79 -4.59 5.40
CA GLU A 18 -6.59 -5.89 4.77
C GLU A 18 -5.11 -6.18 4.80
N LEU A 19 -4.73 -7.39 5.23
CA LEU A 19 -3.32 -7.77 5.23
C LEU A 19 -2.90 -8.17 3.84
N VAL A 20 -1.77 -7.63 3.42
CA VAL A 20 -1.21 -7.88 2.10
C VAL A 20 0.28 -8.15 2.25
N GLN A 21 0.90 -8.63 1.18
CA GLN A 21 2.34 -8.86 1.16
C GLN A 21 2.98 -7.91 0.17
N ILE A 22 4.08 -7.31 0.59
CA ILE A 22 4.87 -6.42 -0.25
C ILE A 22 6.23 -7.06 -0.42
N SER A 23 6.64 -7.27 -1.66
CA SER A 23 7.94 -7.85 -1.98
C SER A 23 8.79 -6.85 -2.73
N PHE A 24 10.08 -6.84 -2.43
CA PHE A 24 11.04 -5.96 -3.10
C PHE A 24 12.42 -6.60 -2.97
N GLU A 25 13.37 -6.10 -3.77
CA GLU A 25 14.73 -6.61 -3.74
C GLU A 25 15.65 -5.60 -3.07
N ASN A 26 16.46 -6.06 -2.06
CA ASN A 26 17.31 -5.15 -1.32
C ASN A 26 18.37 -5.92 -0.53
N PRO A 27 19.43 -6.40 -1.13
CA PRO A 27 19.62 -6.72 -2.55
C PRO A 27 18.96 -8.02 -2.93
N THR A 28 18.56 -8.85 -1.97
CA THR A 28 17.84 -10.07 -2.24
C THR A 28 16.36 -9.82 -2.01
N LEU A 29 15.55 -10.77 -2.41
CA LEU A 29 14.11 -10.64 -2.29
C LEU A 29 13.69 -10.60 -0.82
N VAL A 30 12.94 -9.58 -0.46
CA VAL A 30 12.39 -9.40 0.87
C VAL A 30 10.88 -9.33 0.72
N THR A 31 10.17 -10.02 1.60
CA THR A 31 8.71 -9.96 1.63
C THR A 31 8.29 -9.54 3.04
N VAL A 32 7.48 -8.51 3.12
CA VAL A 32 6.97 -8.03 4.39
C VAL A 32 5.46 -8.00 4.36
N GLU A 33 4.86 -8.14 5.53
CA GLU A 33 3.43 -7.99 5.68
C GLU A 33 3.11 -6.52 5.88
N ALA A 34 2.00 -6.10 5.30
CA ALA A 34 1.55 -4.72 5.44
C ALA A 34 0.04 -4.72 5.52
N GLU A 35 -0.50 -3.59 5.96
CA GLU A 35 -1.94 -3.38 6.00
C GLU A 35 -2.29 -2.46 4.85
N LEU A 36 -3.21 -2.90 4.00
CA LEU A 36 -3.71 -2.08 2.91
C LEU A 36 -4.78 -1.18 3.48
N VAL A 37 -4.50 0.11 3.54
CA VAL A 37 -5.43 1.04 4.18
C VAL A 37 -6.26 1.81 3.18
N GLU A 38 -5.82 1.88 1.94
CA GLU A 38 -6.57 2.60 0.93
C GLU A 38 -6.14 2.12 -0.45
N MET A 39 -7.06 2.05 -1.38
CA MET A 39 -6.73 1.64 -2.73
C MET A 39 -7.60 2.37 -3.72
N SER A 40 -7.01 2.71 -4.86
CA SER A 40 -7.72 3.33 -5.96
C SER A 40 -7.28 2.64 -7.27
N ALA A 41 -7.78 3.14 -8.38
CA ALA A 41 -7.40 2.58 -9.67
C ALA A 41 -5.92 2.82 -10.00
N THR A 42 -5.30 3.83 -9.41
CA THR A 42 -3.94 4.22 -9.80
C THR A 42 -2.91 3.95 -8.72
N GLY A 43 -3.32 3.61 -7.51
CA GLY A 43 -2.35 3.41 -6.46
C GLY A 43 -2.97 2.94 -5.17
N PHE A 44 -2.15 2.89 -4.13
CA PHE A 44 -2.62 2.42 -2.84
C PHE A 44 -1.76 2.99 -1.73
N ARG A 45 -2.26 2.87 -0.50
CA ARG A 45 -1.48 3.20 0.68
C ARG A 45 -1.44 1.99 1.59
N ILE A 46 -0.29 1.78 2.20
CA ILE A 46 -0.08 0.67 3.12
C ILE A 46 0.53 1.20 4.41
N ALA A 47 0.19 0.54 5.51
CA ALA A 47 0.87 0.73 6.77
C ALA A 47 1.79 -0.48 6.96
N HIS A 48 3.03 -0.23 7.34
CA HIS A 48 4.02 -1.28 7.42
C HIS A 48 5.03 -0.95 8.51
N GLU A 49 5.98 -1.86 8.72
CA GLU A 49 7.00 -1.65 9.72
C GLU A 49 8.42 -1.76 9.17
N SER A 50 8.55 -1.76 7.85
CA SER A 50 9.86 -1.95 7.24
C SER A 50 10.55 -0.62 7.06
N ARG A 51 11.79 -0.53 7.54
CA ARG A 51 12.60 0.66 7.32
C ARG A 51 13.20 0.67 5.93
N GLU A 52 13.06 -0.41 5.20
CA GLU A 52 13.65 -0.53 3.88
C GLU A 52 12.75 -0.04 2.77
N LEU A 53 11.46 0.18 3.06
CA LEU A 53 10.53 0.67 2.05
C LEU A 53 10.62 2.17 1.97
N ILE A 54 11.30 2.65 0.96
CA ILE A 54 11.53 4.08 0.79
C ILE A 54 11.07 4.52 -0.59
N SER A 55 10.91 5.82 -0.72
CA SER A 55 10.47 6.44 -1.97
C SER A 55 11.38 6.05 -3.13
N GLY A 56 10.80 5.74 -4.26
CA GLY A 56 11.52 5.38 -5.47
C GLY A 56 11.68 3.90 -5.70
N MET A 57 11.34 3.07 -4.71
CA MET A 57 11.52 1.63 -4.84
C MET A 57 10.37 1.00 -5.60
N ASP A 58 10.70 0.03 -6.45
CA ASP A 58 9.69 -0.79 -7.10
C ASP A 58 9.38 -1.96 -6.20
N VAL A 59 8.10 -2.24 -6.07
CA VAL A 59 7.62 -3.31 -5.20
C VAL A 59 6.54 -4.10 -5.91
N SER A 60 6.22 -5.26 -5.36
CA SER A 60 5.07 -6.04 -5.80
C SER A 60 4.09 -6.13 -4.65
N LEU A 61 2.85 -5.79 -4.92
CA LEU A 61 1.76 -5.93 -3.97
C LEU A 61 1.05 -7.23 -4.26
N ARG A 62 0.94 -8.08 -3.27
CA ARG A 62 0.22 -9.33 -3.43
C ARG A 62 -1.00 -9.33 -2.52
N ARG A 63 -2.16 -9.45 -3.13
CA ARG A 63 -3.42 -9.59 -2.44
C ARG A 63 -4.03 -10.90 -2.89
N ASP A 64 -4.17 -11.83 -1.95
CA ASP A 64 -4.72 -13.12 -2.28
C ASP A 64 -3.89 -13.75 -3.40
N LYS A 65 -4.44 -13.96 -4.56
CA LYS A 65 -3.72 -14.57 -5.67
C LYS A 65 -3.31 -13.59 -6.74
N VAL A 66 -3.51 -12.31 -6.50
CA VAL A 66 -3.23 -11.28 -7.49
C VAL A 66 -2.01 -10.50 -7.07
N SER A 67 -1.08 -10.31 -8.01
CA SER A 67 0.11 -9.50 -7.77
C SER A 67 0.12 -8.33 -8.72
N ASN A 68 0.48 -7.17 -8.19
CA ASN A 68 0.58 -5.94 -8.98
C ASN A 68 1.93 -5.31 -8.70
N ARG A 69 2.53 -4.78 -9.76
CA ARG A 69 3.76 -4.02 -9.59
C ARG A 69 3.43 -2.58 -9.28
N ALA A 70 4.25 -2.00 -8.44
CA ALA A 70 4.00 -0.64 -7.99
C ALA A 70 5.33 0.03 -7.66
N ARG A 71 5.27 1.34 -7.46
CA ARG A 71 6.45 2.11 -7.03
C ARG A 71 6.07 2.95 -5.85
N VAL A 72 6.93 2.94 -4.84
CA VAL A 72 6.73 3.77 -3.65
C VAL A 72 7.03 5.22 -4.03
N VAL A 73 6.05 6.10 -3.85
CA VAL A 73 6.25 7.52 -4.15
C VAL A 73 6.52 8.34 -2.90
N TRP A 74 6.06 7.87 -1.75
CA TRP A 74 6.41 8.52 -0.49
C TRP A 74 6.30 7.50 0.64
N SER A 75 7.05 7.77 1.70
CA SER A 75 7.03 6.92 2.88
C SER A 75 7.25 7.83 4.08
N HIS A 76 6.34 7.82 5.01
CA HIS A 76 6.37 8.70 6.17
C HIS A 76 5.98 7.97 7.43
N LEU A 77 6.38 8.56 8.54
CA LEU A 77 5.94 8.10 9.85
C LEU A 77 4.76 8.97 10.24
N LEU A 78 3.58 8.36 10.31
CA LEU A 78 2.36 9.07 10.64
C LEU A 78 1.75 8.46 11.88
N ASN A 79 1.58 9.26 12.92
CA ASN A 79 0.99 8.80 14.18
C ASN A 79 1.66 7.53 14.69
N GLY A 80 2.99 7.50 14.61
CA GLY A 80 3.74 6.35 15.11
C GLY A 80 3.76 5.15 14.20
N ARG A 81 3.15 5.24 13.02
CA ARG A 81 3.13 4.13 12.07
C ARG A 81 3.81 4.57 10.77
N ARG A 82 4.48 3.63 10.14
CA ARG A 82 5.05 3.89 8.82
C ARG A 82 3.97 3.69 7.80
N VAL A 83 3.80 4.67 6.93
CA VAL A 83 2.80 4.61 5.87
C VAL A 83 3.49 4.94 4.56
N ALA A 84 3.20 4.17 3.53
CA ALA A 84 3.78 4.39 2.22
C ALA A 84 2.66 4.55 1.20
N GLY A 85 2.83 5.52 0.32
CA GLY A 85 1.95 5.70 -0.82
C GLY A 85 2.62 5.18 -2.06
N CYS A 86 1.90 4.39 -2.84
CA CYS A 86 2.44 3.71 -4.00
C CYS A 86 1.56 3.94 -5.21
N VAL A 87 2.18 4.00 -6.39
CA VAL A 87 1.45 4.07 -7.65
C VAL A 87 1.59 2.73 -8.35
N LEU A 88 0.52 2.30 -8.98
CA LEU A 88 0.55 1.07 -9.77
C LEU A 88 1.29 1.32 -11.07
N LEU A 89 2.11 0.35 -11.44
CA LEU A 89 2.88 0.44 -12.68
C LEU A 89 2.18 -0.26 -13.82
#